data_d8547d931333fa4afaf8914a38c8920a
#
_entry.id   d8547d931333fa4afaf8914a38c8920a
#
_cell.length_a   1.000
_cell.length_b   1.000
_cell.length_c   1.000
_cell.angle_alpha   90.00
_cell.angle_beta   90.00
_cell.angle_gamma   90.00
#
_symmetry.space_group_name_H-M   'P 1'
#
loop_
_entity.id
_entity.type
_entity.pdbx_description
1 polymer ?
#
loop_
_entity_poly.entity_id
_entity_poly.type
_entity_poly.pdbx_seq_one_letter_code
_entity_poly.pdbx_strand_id
1 'polypeptide(L)'
;VLEHLTMGTILGASTEYATSALLSSDGETLALTANMIEPLVQQHAPLCMRHLQATLSKTHHLRHYARLQYNLYLKELGLPVEEALLFWRRSFSTMSDDKFAKEHRYNIRHGYGLEGRRLSYPAKSCARIITQDQPGGQDTHGCPFRHFSAANLSAALAAHYHLSPQEQNDIVAAAQAGHYQVACTRVFELTHRAQGVRAGDGLGQGENVSHPNRYTEASWRLAQSSTAGDM
;
A
#
# COMPACT_ATOMS: atom_id res chain seq x y z
N VAL A 1 21.63 -49.10 9.19
CA VAL A 1 22.24 -47.78 9.16
C VAL A 1 21.40 -46.93 8.20
N LEU A 2 20.41 -46.24 8.70
CA LEU A 2 19.60 -45.27 7.97
C LEU A 2 19.76 -43.96 8.71
N GLU A 3 20.64 -43.13 8.19
CA GLU A 3 20.86 -41.79 8.65
C GLU A 3 19.79 -40.85 8.12
N HIS A 4 19.14 -40.20 9.04
CA HIS A 4 18.62 -38.81 9.02
C HIS A 4 18.43 -38.14 7.65
N LEU A 5 17.25 -38.27 7.11
CA LEU A 5 16.70 -37.23 6.26
C LEU A 5 16.26 -36.08 7.17
N THR A 6 17.15 -35.12 7.31
CA THR A 6 16.86 -33.81 7.87
C THR A 6 15.70 -33.20 7.10
N MET A 7 14.62 -33.00 7.79
CA MET A 7 13.49 -32.20 7.32
C MET A 7 14.02 -30.87 6.76
N GLY A 8 13.88 -30.69 5.48
CA GLY A 8 14.17 -29.44 4.82
C GLY A 8 13.42 -28.32 5.52
N THR A 9 14.18 -27.42 6.06
CA THR A 9 13.72 -26.13 6.55
C THR A 9 12.79 -25.55 5.50
N ILE A 10 11.54 -25.32 5.85
CA ILE A 10 10.62 -24.52 5.06
C ILE A 10 11.19 -23.10 5.05
N LEU A 11 12.11 -22.85 4.12
CA LEU A 11 12.55 -21.53 3.72
C LEU A 11 11.37 -20.85 3.01
N GLY A 12 10.63 -20.07 3.75
CA GLY A 12 9.47 -19.39 3.20
C GLY A 12 8.69 -18.52 4.17
N ALA A 13 9.06 -18.46 5.42
CA ALA A 13 8.70 -17.32 6.24
C ALA A 13 9.71 -16.23 5.92
N SER A 14 9.43 -15.45 4.86
CA SER A 14 10.14 -14.21 4.65
C SER A 14 10.02 -13.39 5.93
N THR A 15 11.15 -13.07 6.50
CA THR A 15 11.35 -12.02 7.52
C THR A 15 11.04 -10.65 6.91
N GLU A 16 10.02 -10.63 6.07
CA GLU A 16 9.65 -9.53 5.23
C GLU A 16 8.73 -8.64 6.00
N TYR A 17 9.29 -7.57 6.42
CA TYR A 17 8.60 -6.47 6.99
C TYR A 17 8.18 -6.66 8.46
N ALA A 18 9.13 -6.45 9.36
CA ALA A 18 8.79 -6.10 10.73
C ALA A 18 7.90 -4.85 10.66
N THR A 19 6.70 -4.95 11.21
CA THR A 19 5.69 -3.92 11.30
C THR A 19 6.34 -2.58 11.67
N SER A 20 6.52 -1.69 10.73
CA SER A 20 6.92 -0.33 11.03
C SER A 20 5.68 0.54 11.00
N ALA A 21 5.03 0.64 12.16
CA ALA A 21 4.07 1.70 12.38
C ALA A 21 4.76 3.04 12.08
N LEU A 22 4.03 3.97 11.49
CA LEU A 22 4.58 5.29 11.21
C LEU A 22 5.02 5.95 12.52
N LEU A 23 6.17 6.59 12.49
CA LEU A 23 6.69 7.32 13.63
C LEU A 23 6.38 8.81 13.49
N SER A 24 6.10 9.47 14.60
CA SER A 24 6.03 10.91 14.70
C SER A 24 7.44 11.53 14.71
N SER A 25 7.54 12.85 14.67
CA SER A 25 8.82 13.58 14.63
C SER A 25 9.71 13.36 15.86
N ASP A 26 9.12 12.98 16.98
CA ASP A 26 9.80 12.62 18.24
C ASP A 26 10.20 11.13 18.33
N GLY A 27 9.94 10.36 17.28
CA GLY A 27 10.29 8.94 17.20
C GLY A 27 9.29 7.99 17.88
N GLU A 28 8.18 8.51 18.41
CA GLU A 28 7.12 7.68 18.95
C GLU A 28 6.20 7.13 17.83
N THR A 29 5.51 6.03 18.13
CA THR A 29 4.52 5.47 17.19
C THR A 29 3.37 6.45 17.00
N LEU A 30 3.11 6.82 15.73
CA LEU A 30 2.00 7.69 15.37
C LEU A 30 0.66 7.01 15.68
N ALA A 31 -0.17 7.64 16.50
CA ALA A 31 -1.52 7.19 16.78
C ALA A 31 -2.45 7.51 15.58
N LEU A 32 -2.52 6.59 14.62
CA LEU A 32 -3.35 6.76 13.42
C LEU A 32 -4.84 6.70 13.77
N THR A 33 -5.61 7.61 13.20
CA THR A 33 -7.07 7.64 13.28
C THR A 33 -7.72 7.53 11.90
N ALA A 34 -9.00 7.17 11.86
CA ALA A 34 -9.77 7.05 10.62
C ALA A 34 -9.74 8.32 9.76
N ASN A 35 -9.71 9.50 10.39
CA ASN A 35 -9.70 10.80 9.69
C ASN A 35 -8.34 11.11 9.02
N MET A 36 -7.27 10.50 9.49
CA MET A 36 -5.93 10.73 8.95
C MET A 36 -5.64 9.89 7.70
N ILE A 37 -6.42 8.84 7.43
CA ILE A 37 -6.12 7.86 6.37
C ILE A 37 -6.12 8.50 4.99
N GLU A 38 -7.18 9.23 4.64
CA GLU A 38 -7.30 9.80 3.28
C GLU A 38 -6.16 10.78 2.96
N PRO A 39 -5.87 11.82 3.77
CA PRO A 39 -4.75 12.72 3.51
C PRO A 39 -3.39 11.99 3.52
N LEU A 40 -3.18 11.05 4.43
CA LEU A 40 -1.94 10.26 4.49
C LEU A 40 -1.73 9.45 3.20
N VAL A 41 -2.77 8.76 2.74
CA VAL A 41 -2.69 7.96 1.51
C VAL A 41 -2.51 8.85 0.28
N GLN A 42 -3.19 10.00 0.21
CA GLN A 42 -3.02 10.95 -0.89
C GLN A 42 -1.61 11.54 -0.97
N GLN A 43 -0.94 11.73 0.16
CA GLN A 43 0.39 12.34 0.18
C GLN A 43 1.51 11.30 0.08
N HIS A 44 1.39 10.17 0.76
CA HIS A 44 2.51 9.28 1.03
C HIS A 44 2.40 7.88 0.43
N ALA A 45 1.20 7.46 -0.02
CA ALA A 45 1.04 6.09 -0.49
C ALA A 45 1.45 5.88 -1.96
N PRO A 46 1.86 4.66 -2.34
CA PRO A 46 2.09 4.29 -3.73
C PRO A 46 0.77 4.24 -4.52
N LEU A 47 0.88 4.28 -5.85
CA LEU A 47 -0.26 4.35 -6.77
C LEU A 47 -1.32 3.26 -6.54
N CYS A 48 -0.93 2.03 -6.18
CA CYS A 48 -1.87 0.94 -5.89
C CYS A 48 -2.80 1.28 -4.72
N MET A 49 -2.30 1.91 -3.67
CA MET A 49 -3.11 2.29 -2.50
C MET A 49 -3.89 3.58 -2.73
N ARG A 50 -3.30 4.56 -3.43
CA ARG A 50 -4.01 5.77 -3.87
C ARG A 50 -5.21 5.42 -4.77
N HIS A 51 -5.04 4.48 -5.68
CA HIS A 51 -6.12 4.00 -6.55
C HIS A 51 -7.25 3.35 -5.76
N LEU A 52 -6.92 2.52 -4.75
CA LEU A 52 -7.92 1.91 -3.87
C LEU A 52 -8.67 2.97 -3.05
N GLN A 53 -7.97 3.95 -2.47
CA GLN A 53 -8.60 5.05 -1.74
C GLN A 53 -9.51 5.89 -2.65
N ALA A 54 -9.03 6.29 -3.81
CA ALA A 54 -9.82 7.08 -4.76
C ALA A 54 -11.08 6.34 -5.23
N THR A 55 -10.95 5.03 -5.48
CA THR A 55 -12.10 4.18 -5.82
C THR A 55 -13.09 4.12 -4.66
N LEU A 56 -12.61 3.91 -3.44
CA LEU A 56 -13.44 3.84 -2.24
C LEU A 56 -14.19 5.15 -1.99
N SER A 57 -13.51 6.30 -2.09
CA SER A 57 -14.12 7.61 -1.91
C SER A 57 -15.17 7.91 -2.98
N LYS A 58 -14.94 7.44 -4.22
CA LYS A 58 -15.87 7.66 -5.35
C LYS A 58 -17.10 6.74 -5.32
N THR A 59 -16.89 5.46 -5.01
CA THR A 59 -17.92 4.42 -5.17
C THR A 59 -18.56 3.99 -3.85
N HIS A 60 -17.99 4.40 -2.72
CA HIS A 60 -18.36 3.95 -1.38
C HIS A 60 -18.36 2.42 -1.22
N HIS A 61 -17.55 1.75 -2.05
CA HIS A 61 -17.46 0.30 -2.06
C HIS A 61 -16.11 -0.17 -2.61
N LEU A 62 -15.60 -1.27 -2.07
CA LEU A 62 -14.51 -2.07 -2.67
C LEU A 62 -14.92 -3.54 -2.65
N ARG A 63 -14.53 -4.28 -3.70
CA ARG A 63 -14.71 -5.74 -3.75
C ARG A 63 -13.77 -6.45 -2.79
N HIS A 64 -13.99 -7.74 -2.56
CA HIS A 64 -13.32 -8.53 -1.52
C HIS A 64 -11.79 -8.37 -1.52
N TYR A 65 -11.12 -8.67 -2.63
CA TYR A 65 -9.65 -8.62 -2.70
C TYR A 65 -9.09 -7.20 -2.57
N ALA A 66 -9.82 -6.19 -3.05
CA ALA A 66 -9.46 -4.79 -2.89
C ALA A 66 -9.55 -4.36 -1.41
N ARG A 67 -10.63 -4.75 -0.72
CA ARG A 67 -10.76 -4.54 0.73
C ARG A 67 -9.65 -5.24 1.50
N LEU A 68 -9.37 -6.50 1.16
CA LEU A 68 -8.33 -7.28 1.84
C LEU A 68 -6.95 -6.63 1.67
N GLN A 69 -6.57 -6.29 0.43
CA GLN A 69 -5.31 -5.63 0.13
C GLN A 69 -5.17 -4.32 0.91
N TYR A 70 -6.22 -3.50 0.92
CA TYR A 70 -6.20 -2.19 1.55
C TYR A 70 -6.28 -2.28 3.08
N ASN A 71 -7.12 -3.15 3.65
CA ASN A 71 -7.24 -3.33 5.10
C ASN A 71 -5.92 -3.79 5.74
N LEU A 72 -5.23 -4.76 5.11
CA LEU A 72 -3.95 -5.24 5.59
C LEU A 72 -2.85 -4.17 5.49
N TYR A 73 -2.86 -3.37 4.41
CA TYR A 73 -1.97 -2.22 4.27
C TYR A 73 -2.16 -1.19 5.39
N LEU A 74 -3.41 -0.79 5.67
CA LEU A 74 -3.73 0.17 6.74
C LEU A 74 -3.36 -0.38 8.13
N LYS A 75 -3.61 -1.66 8.38
CA LYS A 75 -3.20 -2.33 9.61
C LYS A 75 -1.69 -2.22 9.84
N GLU A 76 -0.90 -2.54 8.83
CA GLU A 76 0.57 -2.50 8.93
C GLU A 76 1.14 -1.07 9.02
N LEU A 77 0.38 -0.04 8.63
CA LEU A 77 0.73 1.35 8.92
C LEU A 77 0.52 1.72 10.40
N GLY A 78 -0.14 0.86 11.16
CA GLY A 78 -0.41 1.08 12.58
C GLY A 78 -1.84 1.55 12.87
N LEU A 79 -2.79 1.46 11.92
CA LEU A 79 -4.18 1.81 12.18
C LEU A 79 -4.80 0.80 13.15
N PRO A 80 -5.26 1.20 14.37
CA PRO A 80 -5.94 0.31 15.30
C PRO A 80 -7.24 -0.26 14.74
N VAL A 81 -7.67 -1.42 15.22
CA VAL A 81 -8.87 -2.09 14.69
C VAL A 81 -10.14 -1.27 14.88
N GLU A 82 -10.27 -0.54 15.97
CA GLU A 82 -11.40 0.34 16.26
C GLU A 82 -11.47 1.47 15.23
N GLU A 83 -10.34 2.08 14.93
CA GLU A 83 -10.23 3.12 13.91
C GLU A 83 -10.42 2.55 12.50
N ALA A 84 -9.96 1.33 12.23
CA ALA A 84 -10.23 0.66 10.97
C ALA A 84 -11.72 0.38 10.77
N LEU A 85 -12.42 -0.09 11.80
CA LEU A 85 -13.87 -0.28 11.75
C LEU A 85 -14.61 1.04 11.49
N LEU A 86 -14.18 2.13 12.14
CA LEU A 86 -14.73 3.47 11.94
C LEU A 86 -14.47 3.96 10.50
N PHE A 87 -13.24 3.82 9.99
CA PHE A 87 -12.85 4.16 8.63
C PHE A 87 -13.71 3.43 7.60
N TRP A 88 -13.81 2.11 7.69
CA TRP A 88 -14.59 1.29 6.76
C TRP A 88 -16.09 1.59 6.83
N ARG A 89 -16.62 1.80 8.05
CA ARG A 89 -18.05 2.12 8.22
C ARG A 89 -18.39 3.46 7.56
N ARG A 90 -17.57 4.48 7.72
CA ARG A 90 -17.75 5.79 7.09
C ARG A 90 -17.60 5.71 5.57
N SER A 91 -16.61 4.96 5.10
CA SER A 91 -16.35 4.80 3.67
C SER A 91 -17.51 4.08 2.95
N PHE A 92 -18.18 3.14 3.61
CA PHE A 92 -19.38 2.46 3.07
C PHE A 92 -20.67 3.22 3.43
N SER A 93 -20.69 4.52 3.15
CA SER A 93 -21.78 5.43 3.55
C SER A 93 -23.15 5.07 2.99
N THR A 94 -23.22 4.36 1.86
CA THR A 94 -24.46 3.91 1.22
C THR A 94 -25.07 2.65 1.87
N MET A 95 -24.39 2.05 2.86
CA MET A 95 -24.80 0.83 3.54
C MET A 95 -25.34 1.13 4.93
N SER A 96 -26.35 0.38 5.40
CA SER A 96 -26.82 0.46 6.79
C SER A 96 -25.83 -0.16 7.78
N ASP A 97 -25.90 0.24 9.07
CA ASP A 97 -25.03 -0.30 10.12
C ASP A 97 -25.17 -1.80 10.29
N ASP A 98 -26.41 -2.32 10.26
CA ASP A 98 -26.69 -3.74 10.37
C ASP A 98 -26.07 -4.54 9.22
N LYS A 99 -26.17 -4.02 8.00
CA LYS A 99 -25.58 -4.64 6.82
C LYS A 99 -24.05 -4.64 6.90
N PHE A 100 -23.45 -3.51 7.27
CA PHE A 100 -22.01 -3.42 7.49
C PHE A 100 -21.52 -4.41 8.55
N ALA A 101 -22.22 -4.50 9.67
CA ALA A 101 -21.87 -5.42 10.75
C ALA A 101 -21.91 -6.89 10.29
N LYS A 102 -22.92 -7.28 9.51
CA LYS A 102 -23.08 -8.65 8.99
C LYS A 102 -22.06 -9.01 7.92
N GLU A 103 -21.78 -8.10 6.97
CA GLU A 103 -21.02 -8.42 5.74
C GLU A 103 -19.55 -8.09 5.84
N HIS A 104 -19.16 -7.11 6.68
CA HIS A 104 -17.81 -6.55 6.62
C HIS A 104 -17.04 -6.58 7.94
N ARG A 105 -17.69 -6.35 9.07
CA ARG A 105 -17.05 -6.26 10.39
C ARG A 105 -16.17 -7.49 10.70
N TYR A 106 -16.68 -8.68 10.46
CA TYR A 106 -15.94 -9.92 10.67
C TYR A 106 -14.64 -9.96 9.86
N ASN A 107 -14.70 -9.65 8.55
CA ASN A 107 -13.55 -9.72 7.66
C ASN A 107 -12.47 -8.68 8.01
N ILE A 108 -12.88 -7.48 8.45
CA ILE A 108 -11.95 -6.45 8.91
C ILE A 108 -11.19 -6.98 10.14
N ARG A 109 -11.91 -7.42 11.17
CA ARG A 109 -11.34 -7.98 12.40
C ARG A 109 -10.50 -9.23 12.17
N HIS A 110 -10.90 -10.07 11.21
CA HIS A 110 -10.14 -11.25 10.81
C HIS A 110 -8.75 -10.89 10.29
N GLY A 111 -8.60 -9.83 9.49
CA GLY A 111 -7.30 -9.32 9.04
C GLY A 111 -6.38 -8.90 10.21
N TYR A 112 -6.96 -8.47 11.31
CA TYR A 112 -6.27 -8.11 12.55
C TYR A 112 -5.97 -9.30 13.48
N GLY A 113 -6.37 -10.52 13.09
CA GLY A 113 -6.17 -11.71 13.93
C GLY A 113 -7.12 -11.79 15.14
N LEU A 114 -8.26 -11.08 15.11
CA LEU A 114 -9.23 -11.07 16.20
C LEU A 114 -10.37 -12.06 16.01
N GLU A 115 -10.41 -12.73 14.85
CA GLU A 115 -11.47 -13.69 14.49
C GLU A 115 -10.87 -14.98 13.91
N GLY A 116 -11.67 -16.01 13.84
CA GLY A 116 -11.31 -17.31 13.27
C GLY A 116 -10.11 -17.95 13.97
N ARG A 117 -9.05 -18.27 13.22
CA ARG A 117 -7.82 -18.86 13.77
C ARG A 117 -6.96 -17.90 14.60
N ARG A 118 -7.36 -16.66 14.74
CA ARG A 118 -6.65 -15.58 15.46
C ARG A 118 -5.21 -15.36 14.99
N LEU A 119 -4.98 -15.52 13.68
CA LEU A 119 -3.71 -15.22 13.04
C LEU A 119 -3.73 -13.79 12.48
N SER A 120 -2.76 -12.99 12.85
CA SER A 120 -2.56 -11.67 12.24
C SER A 120 -1.98 -11.85 10.84
N TYR A 121 -2.72 -11.45 9.82
CA TYR A 121 -2.28 -11.56 8.44
C TYR A 121 -1.39 -10.36 8.06
N PRO A 122 -0.19 -10.58 7.51
CA PRO A 122 0.67 -9.50 7.07
C PRO A 122 0.09 -8.80 5.84
N ALA A 123 0.45 -7.53 5.64
CA ALA A 123 0.17 -6.83 4.40
C ALA A 123 0.88 -7.52 3.23
N LYS A 124 0.31 -7.35 2.03
CA LYS A 124 0.84 -7.99 0.83
C LYS A 124 2.06 -7.23 0.31
N SER A 125 3.17 -7.93 0.10
CA SER A 125 4.34 -7.40 -0.62
C SER A 125 4.01 -7.09 -2.09
N CYS A 126 4.83 -6.27 -2.75
CA CYS A 126 4.68 -6.00 -4.19
C CYS A 126 4.70 -7.30 -5.01
N ALA A 127 5.56 -8.25 -4.66
CA ALA A 127 5.61 -9.55 -5.35
C ALA A 127 4.25 -10.28 -5.26
N ARG A 128 3.63 -10.33 -4.08
CA ARG A 128 2.29 -10.93 -3.92
C ARG A 128 1.20 -10.17 -4.68
N ILE A 129 1.20 -8.85 -4.63
CA ILE A 129 0.23 -7.99 -5.34
C ILE A 129 0.35 -8.15 -6.86
N ILE A 130 1.57 -8.36 -7.38
CA ILE A 130 1.85 -8.51 -8.80
C ILE A 130 1.46 -9.92 -9.29
N THR A 131 1.71 -10.97 -8.50
CA THR A 131 1.64 -12.36 -8.97
C THR A 131 0.42 -13.13 -8.50
N GLN A 132 -0.17 -12.73 -7.37
CA GLN A 132 -1.32 -13.40 -6.77
C GLN A 132 -2.58 -12.56 -6.95
N ASP A 133 -3.74 -13.19 -6.76
CA ASP A 133 -5.05 -12.52 -6.79
C ASP A 133 -5.21 -11.63 -8.05
N GLN A 134 -5.10 -12.22 -9.24
CA GLN A 134 -5.21 -11.48 -10.50
C GLN A 134 -6.56 -10.74 -10.59
N PRO A 135 -6.56 -9.41 -10.81
CA PRO A 135 -7.80 -8.66 -10.90
C PRO A 135 -8.57 -9.01 -12.17
N GLY A 136 -9.88 -9.24 -12.03
CA GLY A 136 -10.81 -9.32 -13.15
C GLY A 136 -11.20 -7.93 -13.66
N GLY A 137 -11.99 -7.88 -14.74
CA GLY A 137 -12.29 -6.63 -15.43
C GLY A 137 -13.01 -5.55 -14.61
N GLN A 138 -13.59 -5.90 -13.46
CA GLN A 138 -14.27 -4.96 -12.56
C GLN A 138 -13.60 -4.85 -11.18
N ASP A 139 -12.46 -5.47 -11.01
CA ASP A 139 -11.69 -5.42 -9.77
C ASP A 139 -10.72 -4.24 -9.79
N THR A 140 -10.43 -3.72 -8.60
CA THR A 140 -9.59 -2.52 -8.41
C THR A 140 -8.33 -2.80 -7.59
N HIS A 141 -8.15 -4.05 -7.13
CA HIS A 141 -6.94 -4.48 -6.44
C HIS A 141 -5.78 -4.74 -7.42
N GLY A 142 -4.65 -5.13 -6.89
CA GLY A 142 -3.46 -5.44 -7.67
C GLY A 142 -2.51 -4.26 -7.83
N CYS A 143 -1.58 -4.38 -8.76
CA CYS A 143 -0.56 -3.38 -9.05
C CYS A 143 -0.92 -2.62 -10.35
N PRO A 144 -1.15 -1.30 -10.33
CA PRO A 144 -1.46 -0.53 -11.54
C PRO A 144 -0.38 -0.66 -12.62
N PHE A 145 0.91 -0.70 -12.24
CA PHE A 145 2.00 -0.86 -13.21
C PHE A 145 1.96 -2.22 -13.93
N ARG A 146 1.36 -3.24 -13.32
CA ARG A 146 1.21 -4.59 -13.91
C ARG A 146 -0.12 -4.76 -14.66
N HIS A 147 -1.21 -4.24 -14.11
CA HIS A 147 -2.55 -4.64 -14.52
C HIS A 147 -3.29 -3.59 -15.34
N PHE A 148 -2.84 -2.33 -15.35
CA PHE A 148 -3.45 -1.30 -16.18
C PHE A 148 -2.91 -1.36 -17.62
N SER A 149 -3.76 -1.01 -18.58
CA SER A 149 -3.29 -0.67 -19.92
C SER A 149 -2.37 0.57 -19.86
N ALA A 150 -1.53 0.76 -20.87
CA ALA A 150 -0.67 1.95 -20.95
C ALA A 150 -1.48 3.25 -20.82
N ALA A 151 -2.63 3.35 -21.49
CA ALA A 151 -3.51 4.51 -21.41
C ALA A 151 -4.07 4.74 -20.00
N ASN A 152 -4.55 3.67 -19.33
CA ASN A 152 -5.07 3.76 -17.97
C ASN A 152 -3.96 4.10 -16.96
N LEU A 153 -2.75 3.56 -17.14
CA LEU A 153 -1.61 3.88 -16.29
C LEU A 153 -1.22 5.36 -16.45
N SER A 154 -1.11 5.85 -17.68
CA SER A 154 -0.81 7.26 -17.95
C SER A 154 -1.88 8.19 -17.34
N ALA A 155 -3.17 7.87 -17.50
CA ALA A 155 -4.26 8.62 -16.89
C ALA A 155 -4.19 8.62 -15.35
N ALA A 156 -3.87 7.48 -14.74
CA ALA A 156 -3.71 7.37 -13.29
C ALA A 156 -2.49 8.15 -12.78
N LEU A 157 -1.37 8.11 -13.50
CA LEU A 157 -0.18 8.91 -13.17
C LEU A 157 -0.49 10.42 -13.25
N ALA A 158 -1.20 10.86 -14.29
CA ALA A 158 -1.61 12.25 -14.44
C ALA A 158 -2.58 12.70 -13.32
N ALA A 159 -3.50 11.82 -12.92
CA ALA A 159 -4.50 12.13 -11.90
C ALA A 159 -3.91 12.20 -10.47
N HIS A 160 -2.86 11.42 -10.18
CA HIS A 160 -2.32 11.28 -8.83
C HIS A 160 -0.98 11.98 -8.60
N TYR A 161 -0.27 12.36 -9.67
CA TYR A 161 1.07 12.94 -9.57
C TYR A 161 1.28 14.08 -10.57
N HIS A 162 2.04 15.09 -10.17
CA HIS A 162 2.44 16.21 -11.05
C HIS A 162 3.71 15.85 -11.82
N LEU A 163 3.58 14.93 -12.79
CA LEU A 163 4.69 14.48 -13.63
C LEU A 163 4.55 15.07 -15.04
N SER A 164 5.67 15.41 -15.65
CA SER A 164 5.71 15.83 -17.06
C SER A 164 5.31 14.67 -18.00
N PRO A 165 4.84 14.95 -19.22
CA PRO A 165 4.51 13.90 -20.18
C PRO A 165 5.67 12.94 -20.48
N GLN A 166 6.91 13.45 -20.51
CA GLN A 166 8.10 12.62 -20.73
C GLN A 166 8.31 11.65 -19.55
N GLU A 167 8.25 12.14 -18.32
CA GLU A 167 8.37 11.30 -17.11
C GLU A 167 7.29 10.21 -17.06
N GLN A 168 6.05 10.54 -17.43
CA GLN A 168 4.98 9.57 -17.53
C GLN A 168 5.26 8.49 -18.59
N ASN A 169 5.75 8.88 -19.77
CA ASN A 169 6.10 7.95 -20.83
C ASN A 169 7.23 7.00 -20.42
N ASP A 170 8.25 7.50 -19.74
CA ASP A 170 9.37 6.68 -19.24
C ASP A 170 8.90 5.64 -18.21
N ILE A 171 7.98 6.03 -17.31
CA ILE A 171 7.37 5.14 -16.33
C ILE A 171 6.51 4.06 -17.02
N VAL A 172 5.68 4.47 -17.97
CA VAL A 172 4.81 3.55 -18.74
C VAL A 172 5.67 2.56 -19.53
N ALA A 173 6.75 3.01 -20.17
CA ALA A 173 7.67 2.16 -20.90
C ALA A 173 8.35 1.11 -19.98
N ALA A 174 8.79 1.51 -18.80
CA ALA A 174 9.34 0.59 -17.81
C ALA A 174 8.31 -0.46 -17.36
N ALA A 175 7.07 -0.05 -17.14
CA ALA A 175 5.97 -0.96 -16.76
C ALA A 175 5.65 -1.94 -17.90
N GLN A 176 5.61 -1.48 -19.15
CA GLN A 176 5.39 -2.35 -20.34
C GLN A 176 6.54 -3.35 -20.55
N ALA A 177 7.77 -2.98 -20.18
CA ALA A 177 8.93 -3.87 -20.19
C ALA A 177 8.91 -4.92 -19.04
N GLY A 178 7.89 -4.89 -18.16
CA GLY A 178 7.75 -5.82 -17.02
C GLY A 178 8.50 -5.37 -15.76
N HIS A 179 9.08 -4.19 -15.74
CA HIS A 179 9.84 -3.65 -14.61
C HIS A 179 8.93 -2.87 -13.64
N TYR A 180 7.88 -3.52 -13.11
CA TYR A 180 6.81 -2.88 -12.34
C TYR A 180 7.29 -2.18 -11.07
N GLN A 181 8.20 -2.81 -10.33
CA GLN A 181 8.75 -2.24 -9.10
C GLN A 181 9.69 -1.06 -9.41
N VAL A 182 10.48 -1.15 -10.48
CA VAL A 182 11.32 -0.05 -10.97
C VAL A 182 10.46 1.14 -11.39
N ALA A 183 9.36 0.89 -12.12
CA ALA A 183 8.40 1.94 -12.50
C ALA A 183 7.81 2.64 -11.27
N CYS A 184 7.43 1.88 -10.23
CA CYS A 184 6.95 2.42 -8.96
C CYS A 184 8.03 3.21 -8.21
N THR A 185 9.27 2.70 -8.20
CA THR A 185 10.44 3.40 -7.60
C THR A 185 10.71 4.71 -8.32
N ARG A 186 10.60 4.72 -9.64
CA ARG A 186 10.77 5.96 -10.42
C ARG A 186 9.73 7.01 -10.07
N VAL A 187 8.47 6.62 -9.84
CA VAL A 187 7.44 7.54 -9.32
C VAL A 187 7.86 8.10 -7.96
N PHE A 188 8.36 7.26 -7.05
CA PHE A 188 8.84 7.71 -5.74
C PHE A 188 9.94 8.77 -5.89
N GLU A 189 10.99 8.49 -6.66
CA GLU A 189 12.11 9.41 -6.88
C GLU A 189 11.65 10.75 -7.46
N LEU A 190 10.80 10.73 -8.47
CA LEU A 190 10.30 11.94 -9.12
C LEU A 190 9.43 12.79 -8.21
N THR A 191 8.60 12.17 -7.38
CA THR A 191 7.69 12.88 -6.47
C THR A 191 8.36 13.41 -5.22
N HIS A 192 9.55 12.89 -4.87
CA HIS A 192 10.33 13.32 -3.70
C HIS A 192 11.61 14.07 -4.04
N ARG A 193 11.76 14.54 -5.30
CA ARG A 193 12.94 15.31 -5.70
C ARG A 193 13.12 16.61 -4.91
N ALA A 194 12.04 17.24 -4.48
CA ALA A 194 12.07 18.44 -3.63
C ALA A 194 12.64 18.16 -2.23
N GLN A 195 12.55 16.91 -1.76
CA GLN A 195 13.14 16.42 -0.52
C GLN A 195 14.57 15.88 -0.71
N GLY A 196 15.18 16.11 -1.86
CA GLY A 196 16.58 15.74 -2.15
C GLY A 196 16.76 14.33 -2.73
N VAL A 197 15.70 13.59 -3.01
CA VAL A 197 15.80 12.26 -3.64
C VAL A 197 16.20 12.40 -5.11
N ARG A 198 17.24 11.64 -5.52
CA ARG A 198 17.77 11.64 -6.87
C ARG A 198 17.41 10.37 -7.62
N ALA A 199 17.57 10.39 -8.92
CA ALA A 199 17.44 9.20 -9.75
C ALA A 199 18.45 8.13 -9.34
N GLY A 200 17.97 6.93 -9.03
CA GLY A 200 18.78 5.81 -8.56
C GLY A 200 18.89 5.67 -7.05
N ASP A 201 18.42 6.65 -6.28
CA ASP A 201 18.42 6.56 -4.80
C ASP A 201 17.38 5.56 -4.28
N GLY A 202 16.31 5.32 -5.05
CA GLY A 202 15.21 4.46 -4.65
C GLY A 202 14.54 4.92 -3.34
N LEU A 203 14.23 3.97 -2.46
CA LEU A 203 13.75 4.26 -1.10
C LEU A 203 14.90 4.61 -0.13
N GLY A 204 16.11 4.65 -0.63
CA GLY A 204 17.37 4.85 0.06
C GLY A 204 18.37 3.78 -0.37
N GLN A 205 19.66 4.16 -0.59
CA GLN A 205 20.75 3.27 -0.99
C GLN A 205 20.48 2.43 -2.28
N GLY A 206 19.65 2.95 -3.19
CA GLY A 206 19.30 2.27 -4.43
C GLY A 206 18.22 1.19 -4.28
N GLU A 207 17.56 1.10 -3.12
CA GLU A 207 16.54 0.08 -2.89
C GLU A 207 15.25 0.35 -3.70
N ASN A 208 14.84 -0.65 -4.49
CA ASN A 208 13.56 -0.59 -5.19
C ASN A 208 12.37 -0.84 -4.25
N VAL A 209 11.22 -0.29 -4.62
CA VAL A 209 9.96 -0.53 -3.91
C VAL A 209 9.61 -2.01 -3.94
N SER A 210 9.70 -2.68 -2.80
CA SER A 210 9.36 -4.10 -2.61
C SER A 210 8.06 -4.32 -1.83
N HIS A 211 7.58 -3.28 -1.14
CA HIS A 211 6.40 -3.32 -0.31
C HIS A 211 5.69 -1.96 -0.26
N PRO A 212 4.33 -1.92 -0.37
CA PRO A 212 3.58 -0.64 -0.31
C PRO A 212 3.80 0.15 0.97
N ASN A 213 3.90 -0.54 2.12
CA ASN A 213 4.11 0.12 3.41
C ASN A 213 5.50 0.77 3.49
N ARG A 214 6.55 0.13 2.94
CA ARG A 214 7.89 0.74 2.88
C ARG A 214 7.94 2.01 2.04
N TYR A 215 7.20 2.04 0.92
CA TYR A 215 7.03 3.27 0.14
C TYR A 215 6.45 4.38 1.01
N THR A 216 5.35 4.08 1.71
CA THR A 216 4.66 5.06 2.55
C THR A 216 5.53 5.53 3.71
N GLU A 217 6.22 4.61 4.38
CA GLU A 217 7.15 4.92 5.47
C GLU A 217 8.30 5.82 5.01
N ALA A 218 8.92 5.49 3.87
CA ALA A 218 10.00 6.30 3.31
C ALA A 218 9.51 7.71 2.94
N SER A 219 8.34 7.82 2.29
CA SER A 219 7.71 9.10 1.97
C SER A 219 7.38 9.91 3.22
N TRP A 220 6.84 9.27 4.24
CA TRP A 220 6.52 9.91 5.52
C TRP A 220 7.78 10.46 6.21
N ARG A 221 8.86 9.66 6.29
CA ARG A 221 10.14 10.10 6.87
C ARG A 221 10.73 11.33 6.17
N LEU A 222 10.71 11.35 4.84
CA LEU A 222 11.20 12.49 4.06
C LEU A 222 10.42 13.77 4.38
N ALA A 223 9.11 13.67 4.55
CA ALA A 223 8.28 14.82 4.91
C ALA A 223 8.61 15.35 6.31
N GLN A 224 8.85 14.47 7.29
CA GLN A 224 9.24 14.86 8.66
C GLN A 224 10.61 15.55 8.69
N SER A 225 11.59 15.06 7.91
CA SER A 225 12.93 15.64 7.85
C SER A 225 12.90 17.04 7.26
N SER A 226 12.03 17.31 6.29
CA SER A 226 11.90 18.61 5.64
C SER A 226 11.32 19.68 6.57
N THR A 227 10.39 19.29 7.47
CA THR A 227 9.80 20.21 8.44
C THR A 227 10.73 20.56 9.61
N ALA A 228 11.69 19.70 9.93
CA ALA A 228 12.67 19.93 10.99
C ALA A 228 13.82 20.86 10.57
N GLY A 229 14.02 21.06 9.27
CA GLY A 229 15.07 21.94 8.73
C GLY A 229 14.68 23.43 8.59
N ASP A 230 13.40 23.75 8.73
CA ASP A 230 12.86 25.13 8.56
C ASP A 230 12.61 25.87 9.90
N MET A 231 13.02 25.32 11.03
CA MET A 231 13.02 25.95 12.35
C MET A 231 14.45 26.24 12.80
#